data_d8b8f3d462d047ea46d35ffe31c8c3c9
#
_entry.id   d8b8f3d462d047ea46d35ffe31c8c3c9
#
_cell.length_a   1.000
_cell.length_b   1.000
_cell.length_c   1.000
_cell.angle_alpha   90.00
_cell.angle_beta   90.00
_cell.angle_gamma   90.00
#
_symmetry.space_group_name_H-M   'P 1'
#
loop_
_entity.id
_entity.type
_entity.pdbx_description
1 polymer ?
#
loop_
_entity_poly.entity_id
_entity_poly.type
_entity_poly.pdbx_seq_one_letter_code
_entity_poly.pdbx_strand_id
1 'polypeptide(L)'
;ILKAATPTSRPSGLRELLWQPEHLYPADVLSSMTNATTGARYEIDTTRNWSRRDFPDLAARVEAPVHFTVAEYERVWQSGPDDLAQIGALFTASPRFVTGEQTGTGHNLSLSYHATAYHLKVLSFVEECVAAQRTRTQSPATETSQKREAG
;
A
#
# COMPACT_ATOMS: atom_id res chain seq x y z
N ILE A 1 -0.89 -2.66 -13.55
CA ILE A 1 -0.62 -1.22 -13.77
C ILE A 1 -1.69 -0.44 -13.06
N LEU A 2 -1.30 0.34 -12.04
CA LEU A 2 -2.20 1.22 -11.30
C LEU A 2 -2.93 2.14 -12.30
N LYS A 3 -4.19 1.85 -12.55
CA LYS A 3 -5.04 2.70 -13.36
C LYS A 3 -5.84 3.60 -12.42
N ALA A 4 -5.91 4.89 -12.73
CA ALA A 4 -6.84 5.77 -12.06
C ALA A 4 -8.26 5.22 -12.24
N ALA A 5 -9.04 5.21 -11.16
CA ALA A 5 -10.44 4.82 -11.23
C ALA A 5 -11.16 5.72 -12.25
N THR A 6 -12.02 5.13 -13.08
CA THR A 6 -12.87 5.91 -13.96
C THR A 6 -14.12 6.29 -13.15
N PRO A 7 -14.28 7.54 -12.74
CA PRO A 7 -15.45 7.94 -11.97
C PRO A 7 -16.69 7.78 -12.86
N THR A 8 -17.76 7.24 -12.31
CA THR A 8 -19.08 7.20 -12.97
C THR A 8 -19.69 8.59 -13.16
N SER A 9 -19.19 9.58 -12.41
CA SER A 9 -19.42 11.00 -12.61
C SER A 9 -18.08 11.72 -12.48
N ARG A 10 -17.86 12.78 -13.25
CA ARG A 10 -16.63 13.58 -13.17
C ARG A 10 -16.53 14.19 -11.78
N PRO A 11 -15.54 13.85 -10.93
CA PRO A 11 -15.44 14.43 -9.60
C PRO A 11 -15.27 15.93 -9.73
N SER A 12 -15.96 16.68 -8.87
CA SER A 12 -15.92 18.15 -8.86
C SER A 12 -14.61 18.74 -8.31
N GLY A 13 -13.69 17.89 -7.86
CA GLY A 13 -12.38 18.30 -7.37
C GLY A 13 -11.64 17.23 -6.53
N LEU A 14 -10.42 17.55 -6.11
CA LEU A 14 -9.58 16.69 -5.26
C LEU A 14 -10.25 16.29 -3.95
N ARG A 15 -11.06 17.17 -3.36
CA ARG A 15 -11.79 16.86 -2.14
C ARG A 15 -12.72 15.66 -2.32
N GLU A 16 -13.45 15.61 -3.42
CA GLU A 16 -14.36 14.50 -3.70
C GLU A 16 -13.62 13.18 -3.94
N LEU A 17 -12.44 13.22 -4.54
CA LEU A 17 -11.61 12.04 -4.73
C LEU A 17 -11.00 11.51 -3.43
N LEU A 18 -10.49 12.42 -2.58
CA LEU A 18 -9.65 12.06 -1.45
C LEU A 18 -10.45 11.86 -0.15
N TRP A 19 -11.62 12.53 0.00
CA TRP A 19 -12.32 12.64 1.28
C TRP A 19 -13.76 12.09 1.27
N GLN A 20 -14.14 11.36 0.25
CA GLN A 20 -15.43 10.69 0.19
C GLN A 20 -15.31 9.22 0.63
N PRO A 21 -16.34 8.70 1.30
CA PRO A 21 -17.50 9.39 1.92
C PRO A 21 -17.11 10.21 3.15
N GLU A 22 -17.54 11.47 3.22
CA GLU A 22 -17.14 12.41 4.30
C GLU A 22 -17.50 11.91 5.71
N HIS A 23 -18.60 11.16 5.87
CA HIS A 23 -19.02 10.62 7.16
C HIS A 23 -18.05 9.58 7.76
N LEU A 24 -17.05 9.13 7.01
CA LEU A 24 -16.02 8.21 7.49
C LEU A 24 -14.86 8.94 8.18
N TYR A 25 -14.86 10.26 8.18
CA TYR A 25 -13.79 11.09 8.74
C TYR A 25 -14.28 11.99 9.87
N PRO A 26 -13.45 12.26 10.89
CA PRO A 26 -13.74 13.26 11.91
C PRO A 26 -13.97 14.66 11.31
N ALA A 27 -14.92 15.40 11.85
CA ALA A 27 -15.30 16.71 11.31
C ALA A 27 -14.16 17.75 11.42
N ASP A 28 -13.34 17.67 12.46
CA ASP A 28 -12.15 18.50 12.66
C ASP A 28 -11.06 18.21 11.63
N VAL A 29 -10.87 16.94 11.26
CA VAL A 29 -9.97 16.53 10.16
C VAL A 29 -10.44 17.13 8.84
N LEU A 30 -11.72 16.97 8.51
CA LEU A 30 -12.28 17.51 7.26
C LEU A 30 -12.16 19.03 7.19
N SER A 31 -12.45 19.74 8.29
CA SER A 31 -12.37 21.19 8.35
C SER A 31 -10.93 21.71 8.21
N SER A 32 -9.98 21.03 8.82
CA SER A 32 -8.56 21.37 8.74
C SER A 32 -7.98 21.19 7.32
N MET A 33 -8.44 20.16 6.60
CA MET A 33 -7.96 19.83 5.25
C MET A 33 -8.63 20.66 4.15
N THR A 34 -9.70 21.37 4.44
CA THR A 34 -10.40 22.22 3.44
C THR A 34 -9.50 23.35 2.93
N ASN A 35 -8.47 23.72 3.68
CA ASN A 35 -7.51 24.76 3.32
C ASN A 35 -6.26 24.22 2.60
N ALA A 36 -6.11 22.91 2.46
CA ALA A 36 -5.02 22.29 1.69
C ALA A 36 -5.35 22.44 0.20
N THR A 37 -4.84 23.47 -0.42
CA THR A 37 -5.49 24.06 -1.57
C THR A 37 -5.08 23.51 -2.92
N THR A 38 -3.89 23.09 -3.17
CA THR A 38 -3.52 22.59 -4.52
C THR A 38 -2.25 21.78 -4.43
N GLY A 39 -2.30 20.54 -4.89
CA GLY A 39 -1.09 19.77 -5.15
C GLY A 39 -0.16 20.53 -6.11
N ALA A 40 1.12 20.50 -5.86
CA ALA A 40 2.10 21.12 -6.75
C ALA A 40 1.99 20.50 -8.15
N ARG A 41 2.24 21.27 -9.19
CA ARG A 41 2.12 20.77 -10.58
C ARG A 41 2.96 19.51 -10.82
N TYR A 42 4.13 19.42 -10.22
CA TYR A 42 5.00 18.25 -10.35
C TYR A 42 4.37 16.99 -9.73
N GLU A 43 3.55 17.10 -8.68
CA GLU A 43 2.85 15.96 -8.08
C GLU A 43 1.82 15.38 -9.05
N ILE A 44 1.09 16.25 -9.74
CA ILE A 44 0.10 15.85 -10.75
C ILE A 44 0.80 15.15 -11.93
N ASP A 45 1.88 15.72 -12.42
CA ASP A 45 2.63 15.18 -13.56
C ASP A 45 3.31 13.86 -13.19
N THR A 46 3.87 13.77 -11.97
CA THR A 46 4.46 12.55 -11.42
C THR A 46 3.40 11.46 -11.30
N THR A 47 2.27 11.75 -10.68
CA THR A 47 1.19 10.77 -10.48
C THR A 47 0.66 10.24 -11.81
N ARG A 48 0.54 11.06 -12.84
CA ARG A 48 0.05 10.64 -14.16
C ARG A 48 0.99 9.70 -14.90
N ASN A 49 2.28 9.92 -14.80
CA ASN A 49 3.28 9.26 -15.61
C ASN A 49 4.04 8.17 -14.83
N TRP A 50 4.36 8.44 -13.56
CA TRP A 50 5.14 7.57 -12.70
C TRP A 50 4.56 6.16 -12.57
N SER A 51 3.25 6.05 -12.33
CA SER A 51 2.60 4.76 -12.13
C SER A 51 2.68 3.82 -13.34
N ARG A 52 2.83 4.39 -14.54
CA ARG A 52 2.88 3.61 -15.78
C ARG A 52 4.30 3.41 -16.28
N ARG A 53 5.18 4.38 -16.08
CA ARG A 53 6.52 4.40 -16.63
C ARG A 53 7.57 3.88 -15.66
N ASP A 54 7.55 4.40 -14.43
CA ASP A 54 8.66 4.21 -13.49
C ASP A 54 8.33 3.18 -12.39
N PHE A 55 7.05 3.10 -11.96
CA PHE A 55 6.64 2.24 -10.85
C PHE A 55 6.93 0.75 -11.08
N PRO A 56 6.68 0.15 -12.25
CA PRO A 56 6.98 -1.27 -12.45
C PRO A 56 8.44 -1.63 -12.21
N ASP A 57 9.36 -0.84 -12.74
CA ASP A 57 10.80 -1.06 -12.58
C ASP A 57 11.28 -0.80 -11.15
N LEU A 58 10.66 0.14 -10.45
CA LEU A 58 10.95 0.42 -9.05
C LEU A 58 10.42 -0.69 -8.14
N ALA A 59 9.18 -1.12 -8.35
CA ALA A 59 8.56 -2.20 -7.59
C ALA A 59 9.35 -3.51 -7.69
N ALA A 60 9.84 -3.84 -8.88
CA ALA A 60 10.63 -5.04 -9.12
C ALA A 60 11.96 -5.10 -8.33
N ARG A 61 12.45 -3.95 -7.85
CA ARG A 61 13.70 -3.81 -7.07
C ARG A 61 13.48 -3.70 -5.56
N VAL A 62 12.25 -3.74 -5.10
CA VAL A 62 11.94 -3.69 -3.66
C VAL A 62 12.23 -5.05 -3.04
N GLU A 63 13.28 -5.12 -2.24
CA GLU A 63 13.72 -6.34 -1.53
C GLU A 63 13.11 -6.49 -0.13
N ALA A 64 12.40 -5.47 0.35
CA ALA A 64 11.71 -5.50 1.63
C ALA A 64 10.33 -6.18 1.53
N PRO A 65 9.80 -6.77 2.62
CA PRO A 65 8.40 -7.16 2.69
C PRO A 65 7.47 -5.97 2.47
N VAL A 66 6.38 -6.17 1.74
CA VAL A 66 5.43 -5.13 1.38
C VAL A 66 4.03 -5.48 1.89
N HIS A 67 3.40 -4.54 2.59
CA HIS A 67 1.99 -4.55 2.93
C HIS A 67 1.28 -3.44 2.14
N PHE A 68 0.43 -3.83 1.21
CA PHE A 68 -0.30 -2.92 0.33
C PHE A 68 -1.78 -2.91 0.69
N THR A 69 -2.26 -1.82 1.26
CA THR A 69 -3.66 -1.68 1.69
C THR A 69 -4.38 -0.63 0.86
N VAL A 70 -5.58 -0.97 0.44
CA VAL A 70 -6.51 -0.05 -0.23
C VAL A 70 -7.72 0.22 0.66
N ALA A 71 -8.40 1.31 0.41
CA ALA A 71 -9.64 1.65 1.09
C ALA A 71 -10.83 0.92 0.45
N GLU A 72 -11.85 0.57 1.25
CA GLU A 72 -13.13 0.07 0.72
C GLU A 72 -13.76 1.06 -0.27
N TYR A 73 -13.69 2.36 0.03
CA TYR A 73 -14.22 3.43 -0.82
C TYR A 73 -13.11 4.15 -1.59
N GLU A 74 -12.17 3.37 -2.17
CA GLU A 74 -11.09 3.93 -2.99
C GLU A 74 -11.65 4.55 -4.28
N ARG A 75 -11.29 5.81 -4.56
CA ARG A 75 -11.78 6.56 -5.73
C ARG A 75 -10.68 7.09 -6.63
N VAL A 76 -9.45 7.06 -6.14
CA VAL A 76 -8.28 7.54 -6.90
C VAL A 76 -7.75 6.44 -7.82
N TRP A 77 -7.73 5.20 -7.31
CA TRP A 77 -7.15 4.04 -7.98
C TRP A 77 -8.16 2.96 -8.24
N GLN A 78 -7.96 2.19 -9.30
CA GLN A 78 -8.63 0.90 -9.46
C GLN A 78 -8.00 -0.09 -8.47
N SER A 79 -8.83 -0.69 -7.64
CA SER A 79 -8.40 -1.50 -6.49
C SER A 79 -9.17 -2.83 -6.38
N GLY A 80 -9.69 -3.32 -7.49
CA GLY A 80 -10.30 -4.65 -7.53
C GLY A 80 -9.29 -5.77 -7.29
N PRO A 81 -9.76 -7.01 -7.01
CA PRO A 81 -8.88 -8.14 -6.74
C PRO A 81 -7.84 -8.38 -7.85
N ASP A 82 -8.24 -8.23 -9.11
CA ASP A 82 -7.35 -8.40 -10.27
C ASP A 82 -6.32 -7.28 -10.36
N ASP A 83 -6.69 -6.04 -10.01
CA ASP A 83 -5.77 -4.90 -9.98
C ASP A 83 -4.72 -5.11 -8.88
N LEU A 84 -5.14 -5.56 -7.70
CA LEU A 84 -4.22 -5.84 -6.58
C LEU A 84 -3.29 -7.01 -6.90
N ALA A 85 -3.77 -8.05 -7.57
CA ALA A 85 -2.94 -9.16 -8.03
C ALA A 85 -1.88 -8.69 -9.05
N GLN A 86 -2.26 -7.82 -9.99
CA GLN A 86 -1.33 -7.23 -10.96
C GLN A 86 -0.27 -6.35 -10.27
N ILE A 87 -0.65 -5.58 -9.24
CA ILE A 87 0.30 -4.80 -8.45
C ILE A 87 1.28 -5.73 -7.74
N GLY A 88 0.78 -6.77 -7.07
CA GLY A 88 1.62 -7.73 -6.35
C GLY A 88 2.64 -8.42 -7.26
N ALA A 89 2.25 -8.74 -8.49
CA ALA A 89 3.14 -9.36 -9.48
C ALA A 89 4.33 -8.48 -9.91
N LEU A 90 4.29 -7.18 -9.63
CA LEU A 90 5.41 -6.26 -9.91
C LEU A 90 6.55 -6.37 -8.88
N PHE A 91 6.26 -6.80 -7.65
CA PHE A 91 7.23 -6.86 -6.54
C PHE A 91 8.04 -8.16 -6.55
N THR A 92 8.73 -8.42 -7.66
CA THR A 92 9.41 -9.71 -7.93
C THR A 92 10.58 -10.00 -6.99
N ALA A 93 11.25 -8.99 -6.42
CA ALA A 93 12.33 -9.15 -5.47
C ALA A 93 11.83 -9.16 -4.00
N SER A 94 10.57 -8.81 -3.73
CA SER A 94 10.05 -8.79 -2.38
C SER A 94 9.85 -10.21 -1.82
N PRO A 95 10.37 -10.52 -0.63
CA PRO A 95 10.22 -11.85 -0.03
C PRO A 95 8.80 -12.13 0.45
N ARG A 96 7.97 -11.10 0.57
CA ARG A 96 6.58 -11.20 1.01
C ARG A 96 5.78 -10.00 0.52
N PHE A 97 4.70 -10.25 -0.19
CA PHE A 97 3.74 -9.24 -0.60
C PHE A 97 2.35 -9.60 -0.04
N VAL A 98 1.76 -8.69 0.71
CA VAL A 98 0.42 -8.87 1.31
C VAL A 98 -0.47 -7.72 0.87
N THR A 99 -1.64 -8.04 0.38
CA THR A 99 -2.69 -7.05 0.07
C THR A 99 -3.82 -7.14 1.08
N GLY A 100 -4.51 -6.02 1.27
CA GLY A 100 -5.71 -5.98 2.08
C GLY A 100 -6.60 -4.79 1.74
N GLU A 101 -7.86 -4.92 2.08
CA GLU A 101 -8.81 -3.82 2.07
C GLU A 101 -9.08 -3.35 3.50
N GLN A 102 -9.09 -2.05 3.70
CA GLN A 102 -9.52 -1.46 4.97
C GLN A 102 -10.98 -1.04 4.88
N THR A 103 -11.83 -1.81 5.53
CA THR A 103 -13.27 -1.55 5.62
C THR A 103 -13.58 -0.25 6.35
N GLY A 104 -14.61 0.45 5.92
CA GLY A 104 -15.10 1.68 6.53
C GLY A 104 -14.17 2.88 6.31
N THR A 105 -13.35 2.87 5.25
CA THR A 105 -12.42 3.97 4.96
C THR A 105 -12.52 4.42 3.51
N GLY A 106 -12.29 5.71 3.30
CA GLY A 106 -11.96 6.28 2.00
C GLY A 106 -10.44 6.38 1.82
N HIS A 107 -10.01 7.04 0.74
CA HIS A 107 -8.61 7.12 0.30
C HIS A 107 -7.60 7.47 1.42
N ASN A 108 -7.95 8.37 2.34
CA ASN A 108 -7.11 8.77 3.46
C ASN A 108 -7.31 7.87 4.69
N LEU A 109 -6.91 6.59 4.59
CA LEU A 109 -7.11 5.57 5.61
C LEU A 109 -6.67 5.99 7.00
N SER A 110 -5.48 6.61 7.10
CA SER A 110 -4.85 7.00 8.37
C SER A 110 -5.57 8.13 9.11
N LEU A 111 -6.55 8.77 8.49
CA LEU A 111 -7.28 9.92 9.04
C LEU A 111 -8.77 9.63 9.25
N SER A 112 -9.23 8.42 8.94
CA SER A 112 -10.60 7.97 9.12
C SER A 112 -10.88 7.57 10.57
N TYR A 113 -12.16 7.37 10.92
CA TYR A 113 -12.54 6.77 12.20
C TYR A 113 -11.95 5.36 12.42
N HIS A 114 -11.56 4.67 11.35
CA HIS A 114 -10.93 3.36 11.39
C HIS A 114 -9.39 3.41 11.36
N ALA A 115 -8.78 4.59 11.49
CA ALA A 115 -7.33 4.78 11.44
C ALA A 115 -6.57 3.86 12.42
N THR A 116 -7.07 3.73 13.66
CA THR A 116 -6.45 2.85 14.67
C THR A 116 -6.42 1.39 14.21
N ALA A 117 -7.53 0.89 13.66
CA ALA A 117 -7.60 -0.48 13.16
C ALA A 117 -6.63 -0.70 11.98
N TYR A 118 -6.53 0.27 11.09
CA TYR A 118 -5.55 0.27 10.00
C TYR A 118 -4.10 0.23 10.52
N HIS A 119 -3.75 1.12 11.45
CA HIS A 119 -2.39 1.18 12.00
C HIS A 119 -2.01 -0.09 12.76
N LEU A 120 -2.96 -0.72 13.48
CA LEU A 120 -2.71 -2.00 14.15
C LEU A 120 -2.42 -3.13 13.16
N LYS A 121 -3.07 -3.16 11.99
CA LYS A 121 -2.74 -4.11 10.91
C LYS A 121 -1.32 -3.90 10.39
N VAL A 122 -0.92 -2.62 10.20
CA VAL A 122 0.44 -2.28 9.76
C VAL A 122 1.47 -2.73 10.79
N LEU A 123 1.23 -2.45 12.08
CA LEU A 123 2.13 -2.88 13.17
C LEU A 123 2.22 -4.40 13.26
N SER A 124 1.09 -5.11 13.15
CA SER A 124 1.09 -6.58 13.13
C SER A 124 1.96 -7.13 12.00
N PHE A 125 1.84 -6.58 10.81
CA PHE A 125 2.67 -6.98 9.68
C PHE A 125 4.17 -6.74 9.93
N VAL A 126 4.52 -5.60 10.53
CA VAL A 126 5.91 -5.28 10.89
C VAL A 126 6.46 -6.29 11.90
N GLU A 127 5.70 -6.60 12.96
CA GLU A 127 6.10 -7.59 13.98
C GLU A 127 6.29 -8.99 13.37
N GLU A 128 5.41 -9.41 12.47
CA GLU A 128 5.56 -10.69 11.76
C GLU A 128 6.85 -10.73 10.92
N CYS A 129 7.19 -9.61 10.24
CA CYS A 129 8.41 -9.51 9.46
C CYS A 129 9.66 -9.56 10.34
N VAL A 130 9.65 -8.87 11.49
CA VAL A 130 10.74 -8.90 12.46
C VAL A 130 10.93 -10.30 13.05
N ALA A 131 9.83 -10.96 13.43
CA ALA A 131 9.88 -12.32 13.94
C ALA A 131 10.46 -13.30 12.91
N ALA A 132 10.01 -13.21 11.66
CA ALA A 132 10.53 -14.05 10.57
C ALA A 132 12.04 -13.82 10.29
N GLN A 133 12.51 -12.57 10.43
CA GLN A 133 13.93 -12.25 10.29
C GLN A 133 14.76 -12.87 11.42
N ARG A 134 14.30 -12.74 12.68
CA ARG A 134 14.96 -13.34 13.86
C ARG A 134 15.09 -14.86 13.72
N THR A 135 14.04 -15.53 13.28
CA THR A 135 14.05 -16.99 13.08
C THR A 135 15.08 -17.40 12.03
N ARG A 136 15.20 -16.65 10.93
CA ARG A 136 16.20 -16.93 9.88
C ARG A 136 17.64 -16.74 10.36
N THR A 137 17.89 -15.74 11.19
CA THR A 137 19.24 -15.48 11.73
C THR A 137 19.63 -16.44 12.84
N GLN A 138 18.66 -17.06 13.51
CA GLN A 138 18.89 -18.05 14.60
C GLN A 138 18.99 -19.49 14.10
N SER A 139 18.62 -19.78 12.86
CA SER A 139 18.81 -21.10 12.25
C SER A 139 20.27 -21.21 11.76
N PRO A 140 21.18 -21.85 12.48
CA PRO A 140 22.54 -22.03 12.01
C PRO A 140 22.51 -22.94 10.79
N ALA A 141 23.38 -22.63 9.82
CA ALA A 141 23.64 -23.49 8.67
C ALA A 141 24.15 -24.88 9.13
N THR A 142 23.23 -25.78 9.49
CA THR A 142 23.53 -27.16 9.82
C THR A 142 23.30 -27.98 8.57
N GLU A 143 24.26 -27.98 7.65
CA GLU A 143 24.42 -29.06 6.65
C GLU A 143 25.56 -28.76 5.67
N THR A 144 26.80 -28.79 6.12
CA THR A 144 27.91 -29.01 5.16
C THR A 144 29.13 -29.68 5.82
N SER A 145 28.97 -30.49 6.89
CA SER A 145 30.12 -31.13 7.55
C SER A 145 30.08 -32.66 7.59
N GLN A 146 29.08 -33.32 7.00
CA GLN A 146 28.99 -34.80 7.05
C GLN A 146 29.43 -35.50 5.74
N LYS A 147 30.08 -34.84 4.81
CA LYS A 147 30.51 -35.48 3.54
C LYS A 147 32.02 -35.46 3.29
N ARG A 148 32.84 -35.37 4.36
CA ARG A 148 34.32 -35.41 4.24
C ARG A 148 35.02 -36.49 5.07
N GLU A 149 34.26 -37.41 5.68
CA GLU A 149 34.89 -38.56 6.40
C GLU A 149 34.39 -39.92 5.92
N ALA A 150 34.22 -40.10 4.62
CA ALA A 150 34.06 -41.41 3.98
C ALA A 150 34.68 -41.37 2.58
N GLY A 151 36.01 -41.39 2.54
CA GLY A 151 36.78 -41.50 1.32
C GLY A 151 38.22 -41.87 1.64
#